data_da237fcf1a9b1ddd3c9cd7448c4a7d57
#
_entry.id   da237fcf1a9b1ddd3c9cd7448c4a7d57
#
_cell.length_a   1.000
_cell.length_b   1.000
_cell.length_c   1.000
_cell.angle_alpha   90.00
_cell.angle_beta   90.00
_cell.angle_gamma   90.00
#
_symmetry.space_group_name_H-M   'P 1'
#
loop_
_entity.id
_entity.type
_entity.pdbx_description
1 polymer ?
#
loop_
_entity_poly.entity_id
_entity_poly.type
_entity_poly.pdbx_seq_one_letter_code
_entity_poly.pdbx_strand_id
1 'polypeptide(L)'
;GSAGMAIILVDRAAIFVDGRYTIQVKQQVSSELYEYHHLIDETPIAWLKKQLTSGRVGIDSRLHSYKWFKDTRAVCSAAGLSLLELTSNPIDDNWHDRPVPERQLATLLDSQFTGEPSSAKRQRIGAAIKTAGANVALITQLDSIAWLLNIRGNDVPRLPVLLATATLKSDGSMTLFTDPAKIPNDFSRHVGDGVTVEDQANISAALRSLAEQNVLTDPGNTNAFTQLRCIEAGAKLIEAEDPVLLPKAQKNPVELQGMRNCHIRDGSAVTRFLHWISQEVSEGRFHDEAVLSDQLLSFREALSDIHDLSFDTISAAGANSAICHYNHMNGKPASISMGDLYLVDSGGQFSDGTTDITRTVAIGEPSDEQRRMFTLVLKGHIALSQAVFPKGTSGVQLDVLARQFLWQVGADYDHGTGHGVGCFLSVHEGPQRITKSGPQQALLPGMVVSNEPGYYQEGSFGIRCENLMAVCEVDNGMLGFETITFAPFDNALVDLNLMTASEINWLNQYHSAVQEKLTPLLDSDDLNWLQNATTQI
;
A
#
# COMPACT_ATOMS: atom_id res chain seq x y z
N GLY A 1 -2.41 -11.67 -5.85
CA GLY A 1 -1.54 -10.56 -6.20
C GLY A 1 -2.27 -9.24 -6.26
N SER A 2 -1.55 -8.12 -6.12
CA SER A 2 -2.14 -6.77 -6.13
C SER A 2 -2.28 -6.17 -7.54
N ALA A 3 -1.74 -6.83 -8.58
CA ALA A 3 -1.87 -6.42 -9.96
C ALA A 3 -1.95 -7.64 -10.88
N GLY A 4 -2.93 -7.62 -11.78
CA GLY A 4 -3.12 -8.66 -12.77
C GLY A 4 -4.48 -8.53 -13.44
N MET A 5 -4.54 -8.94 -14.70
CA MET A 5 -5.79 -9.00 -15.47
C MET A 5 -5.78 -10.29 -16.29
N ALA A 6 -6.92 -10.98 -16.32
CA ALA A 6 -7.09 -12.13 -17.19
C ALA A 6 -8.11 -11.82 -18.30
N ILE A 7 -7.83 -12.33 -19.50
CA ILE A 7 -8.79 -12.35 -20.61
C ILE A 7 -9.04 -13.81 -20.96
N ILE A 8 -10.32 -14.20 -20.99
CA ILE A 8 -10.77 -15.54 -21.32
C ILE A 8 -11.51 -15.48 -22.65
N LEU A 9 -11.02 -16.21 -23.66
CA LEU A 9 -11.70 -16.45 -24.92
C LEU A 9 -12.27 -17.88 -24.93
N VAL A 10 -12.94 -18.26 -26.01
CA VAL A 10 -13.57 -19.58 -26.15
C VAL A 10 -12.53 -20.71 -26.14
N ASP A 11 -11.34 -20.46 -26.71
CA ASP A 11 -10.33 -21.47 -26.98
C ASP A 11 -8.96 -21.19 -26.33
N ARG A 12 -8.81 -20.05 -25.65
CA ARG A 12 -7.54 -19.63 -25.00
C ARG A 12 -7.77 -18.61 -23.90
N ALA A 13 -6.78 -18.46 -23.03
CA ALA A 13 -6.77 -17.44 -21.99
C ALA A 13 -5.39 -16.80 -21.86
N ALA A 14 -5.36 -15.56 -21.44
CA ALA A 14 -4.13 -14.83 -21.16
C ALA A 14 -4.20 -14.15 -19.80
N ILE A 15 -3.07 -14.11 -19.09
CA ILE A 15 -2.91 -13.37 -17.84
C ILE A 15 -1.81 -12.32 -18.01
N PHE A 16 -2.10 -11.10 -17.60
CA PHE A 16 -1.24 -9.94 -17.70
C PHE A 16 -0.83 -9.51 -16.31
N VAL A 17 0.47 -9.42 -16.05
CA VAL A 17 1.02 -9.03 -14.74
C VAL A 17 2.06 -7.92 -14.93
N ASP A 18 2.34 -7.15 -13.87
CA ASP A 18 3.45 -6.22 -13.86
C ASP A 18 4.76 -6.88 -13.38
N GLY A 19 5.87 -6.13 -13.39
CA GLY A 19 7.21 -6.63 -13.08
C GLY A 19 7.34 -7.32 -11.71
N ARG A 20 6.48 -6.98 -10.75
CA ARG A 20 6.47 -7.60 -9.41
C ARG A 20 6.05 -9.07 -9.42
N TYR A 21 5.31 -9.51 -10.44
CA TYR A 21 4.68 -10.84 -10.51
C TYR A 21 5.19 -11.72 -11.63
N THR A 22 6.22 -11.31 -12.38
CA THR A 22 6.74 -12.07 -13.55
C THR A 22 7.31 -13.43 -13.20
N ILE A 23 7.88 -13.60 -12.00
CA ILE A 23 8.37 -14.88 -11.49
C ILE A 23 7.19 -15.67 -10.91
N GLN A 24 6.39 -15.03 -10.07
CA GLN A 24 5.30 -15.67 -9.33
C GLN A 24 4.22 -16.25 -10.24
N VAL A 25 3.85 -15.58 -11.34
CA VAL A 25 2.83 -16.05 -12.27
C VAL A 25 3.21 -17.40 -12.90
N LYS A 26 4.49 -17.61 -13.20
CA LYS A 26 5.01 -18.86 -13.77
C LYS A 26 4.93 -20.04 -12.78
N GLN A 27 4.97 -19.76 -11.49
CA GLN A 27 4.89 -20.77 -10.43
C GLN A 27 3.46 -21.11 -10.03
N GLN A 28 2.53 -20.15 -10.14
CA GLN A 28 1.18 -20.27 -9.57
C GLN A 28 0.07 -20.42 -10.60
N VAL A 29 0.32 -20.11 -11.87
CA VAL A 29 -0.67 -20.21 -12.95
C VAL A 29 -0.19 -21.23 -13.97
N SER A 30 -1.07 -22.15 -14.39
CA SER A 30 -0.73 -23.19 -15.37
C SER A 30 -0.48 -22.58 -16.75
N SER A 31 0.72 -22.82 -17.32
CA SER A 31 1.06 -22.45 -18.70
C SER A 31 0.31 -23.25 -19.76
N GLU A 32 -0.34 -24.36 -19.38
CA GLU A 32 -1.21 -25.12 -20.28
C GLU A 32 -2.56 -24.44 -20.50
N LEU A 33 -2.97 -23.57 -19.56
CA LEU A 33 -4.26 -22.88 -19.61
C LEU A 33 -4.13 -21.40 -19.97
N TYR A 34 -3.01 -20.75 -19.62
CA TYR A 34 -2.83 -19.31 -19.77
C TYR A 34 -1.54 -18.96 -20.47
N GLU A 35 -1.61 -18.01 -21.39
CA GLU A 35 -0.46 -17.25 -21.90
C GLU A 35 -0.07 -16.18 -20.87
N TYR A 36 1.24 -15.98 -20.61
CA TYR A 36 1.71 -14.94 -19.67
C TYR A 36 2.21 -13.73 -20.42
N HIS A 37 1.73 -12.56 -20.04
CA HIS A 37 2.10 -11.27 -20.65
C HIS A 37 2.47 -10.25 -19.59
N HIS A 38 3.38 -9.35 -19.96
CA HIS A 38 3.74 -8.20 -19.15
C HIS A 38 2.82 -7.01 -19.50
N LEU A 39 2.19 -6.40 -18.50
CA LEU A 39 1.19 -5.32 -18.68
C LEU A 39 1.71 -4.09 -19.46
N ILE A 40 3.03 -3.82 -19.40
CA ILE A 40 3.66 -2.68 -20.08
C ILE A 40 4.03 -3.05 -21.52
N ASP A 41 4.60 -4.24 -21.74
CA ASP A 41 5.10 -4.66 -23.04
C ASP A 41 3.97 -5.01 -24.00
N GLU A 42 2.91 -5.63 -23.47
CA GLU A 42 1.70 -5.95 -24.23
C GLU A 42 0.45 -5.73 -23.39
N THR A 43 -0.28 -4.67 -23.67
CA THR A 43 -1.53 -4.40 -22.94
C THR A 43 -2.61 -5.45 -23.26
N PRO A 44 -3.55 -5.74 -22.31
CA PRO A 44 -4.63 -6.68 -22.53
C PRO A 44 -5.43 -6.41 -23.81
N ILE A 45 -5.67 -5.16 -24.15
CA ILE A 45 -6.39 -4.78 -25.37
C ILE A 45 -5.54 -4.94 -26.62
N ALA A 46 -4.22 -4.72 -26.55
CA ALA A 46 -3.32 -4.98 -27.68
C ALA A 46 -3.29 -6.46 -28.03
N TRP A 47 -3.23 -7.35 -27.03
CA TRP A 47 -3.34 -8.80 -27.22
C TRP A 47 -4.70 -9.17 -27.80
N LEU A 48 -5.81 -8.66 -27.22
CA LEU A 48 -7.16 -8.97 -27.68
C LEU A 48 -7.38 -8.62 -29.16
N LYS A 49 -6.86 -7.49 -29.62
CA LYS A 49 -6.93 -7.06 -31.03
C LYS A 49 -6.17 -7.98 -31.99
N LYS A 50 -5.16 -8.72 -31.53
CA LYS A 50 -4.46 -9.73 -32.33
C LYS A 50 -5.29 -11.01 -32.43
N GLN A 51 -6.12 -11.30 -31.43
CA GLN A 51 -6.94 -12.53 -31.38
C GLN A 51 -8.28 -12.37 -32.09
N LEU A 52 -8.88 -11.20 -32.07
CA LEU A 52 -10.24 -10.95 -32.56
C LEU A 52 -10.27 -9.76 -33.53
N THR A 53 -10.93 -9.96 -34.67
CA THR A 53 -11.23 -8.89 -35.65
C THR A 53 -12.62 -8.30 -35.50
N SER A 54 -13.52 -9.01 -34.79
CA SER A 54 -14.86 -8.58 -34.44
C SER A 54 -15.37 -9.40 -33.26
N GLY A 55 -16.32 -8.90 -32.51
CA GLY A 55 -16.94 -9.65 -31.41
C GLY A 55 -17.38 -8.80 -30.24
N ARG A 56 -17.84 -9.47 -29.18
CA ARG A 56 -18.29 -8.86 -27.93
C ARG A 56 -17.36 -9.27 -26.79
N VAL A 57 -16.95 -8.29 -25.99
CA VAL A 57 -16.11 -8.48 -24.81
C VAL A 57 -16.92 -8.09 -23.59
N GLY A 58 -17.18 -9.04 -22.71
CA GLY A 58 -17.94 -8.82 -21.47
C GLY A 58 -17.04 -8.43 -20.31
N ILE A 59 -17.48 -7.50 -19.48
CA ILE A 59 -16.83 -7.14 -18.23
C ILE A 59 -17.84 -6.97 -17.10
N ASP A 60 -17.41 -7.18 -15.86
CA ASP A 60 -18.14 -6.70 -14.69
C ASP A 60 -17.74 -5.23 -14.44
N SER A 61 -18.66 -4.31 -14.72
CA SER A 61 -18.43 -2.87 -14.60
C SER A 61 -18.19 -2.38 -13.16
N ARG A 62 -18.47 -3.22 -12.13
CA ARG A 62 -18.18 -2.92 -10.72
C ARG A 62 -16.70 -3.09 -10.39
N LEU A 63 -15.95 -3.88 -11.19
CA LEU A 63 -14.54 -4.21 -10.97
C LEU A 63 -13.57 -3.32 -11.76
N HIS A 64 -14.06 -2.42 -12.59
CA HIS A 64 -13.24 -1.54 -13.42
C HIS A 64 -13.58 -0.08 -13.16
N SER A 65 -12.57 0.80 -13.13
CA SER A 65 -12.82 2.24 -13.04
C SER A 65 -13.52 2.74 -14.32
N TYR A 66 -14.28 3.82 -14.19
CA TYR A 66 -14.96 4.41 -15.35
C TYR A 66 -13.98 4.91 -16.40
N LYS A 67 -12.84 5.47 -15.97
CA LYS A 67 -11.78 5.89 -16.89
C LYS A 67 -11.29 4.71 -17.73
N TRP A 68 -10.96 3.59 -17.10
CA TRP A 68 -10.55 2.38 -17.80
C TRP A 68 -11.64 1.88 -18.77
N PHE A 69 -12.89 1.87 -18.32
CA PHE A 69 -14.03 1.45 -19.17
C PHE A 69 -14.18 2.35 -20.40
N LYS A 70 -14.15 3.66 -20.22
CA LYS A 70 -14.28 4.67 -21.30
C LYS A 70 -13.17 4.51 -22.33
N ASP A 71 -11.91 4.43 -21.87
CA ASP A 71 -10.73 4.32 -22.72
C ASP A 71 -10.74 2.97 -23.47
N THR A 72 -11.00 1.87 -22.75
CA THR A 72 -11.07 0.52 -23.32
C THR A 72 -12.21 0.39 -24.35
N ARG A 73 -13.38 0.96 -24.06
CA ARG A 73 -14.52 0.96 -25.00
C ARG A 73 -14.19 1.68 -26.30
N ALA A 74 -13.51 2.82 -26.23
CA ALA A 74 -13.08 3.56 -27.41
C ALA A 74 -12.10 2.73 -28.28
N VAL A 75 -11.12 2.09 -27.65
CA VAL A 75 -10.14 1.25 -28.35
C VAL A 75 -10.78 -0.01 -28.95
N CYS A 76 -11.69 -0.66 -28.22
CA CYS A 76 -12.46 -1.81 -28.71
C CYS A 76 -13.30 -1.41 -29.93
N SER A 77 -14.07 -0.31 -29.85
CA SER A 77 -14.89 0.18 -30.94
C SER A 77 -14.08 0.43 -32.22
N ALA A 78 -12.91 1.08 -32.09
CA ALA A 78 -12.00 1.31 -33.21
C ALA A 78 -11.44 0.01 -33.82
N ALA A 79 -11.48 -1.09 -33.10
CA ALA A 79 -11.03 -2.40 -33.55
C ALA A 79 -12.18 -3.33 -34.01
N GLY A 80 -13.41 -2.84 -34.13
CA GLY A 80 -14.59 -3.65 -34.50
C GLY A 80 -15.13 -4.53 -33.38
N LEU A 81 -14.71 -4.28 -32.12
CA LEU A 81 -15.16 -5.00 -30.94
C LEU A 81 -16.16 -4.17 -30.13
N SER A 82 -17.09 -4.81 -29.45
CA SER A 82 -18.05 -4.17 -28.55
C SER A 82 -17.74 -4.54 -27.10
N LEU A 83 -17.43 -3.55 -26.25
CA LEU A 83 -17.28 -3.73 -24.81
C LEU A 83 -18.65 -3.60 -24.15
N LEU A 84 -19.07 -4.62 -23.39
CA LEU A 84 -20.39 -4.72 -22.79
C LEU A 84 -20.31 -4.95 -21.29
N GLU A 85 -21.23 -4.34 -20.54
CA GLU A 85 -21.46 -4.70 -19.15
C GLU A 85 -22.16 -6.07 -19.07
N LEU A 86 -21.64 -6.96 -18.24
CA LEU A 86 -22.32 -8.20 -17.88
C LEU A 86 -23.36 -7.92 -16.79
N THR A 87 -24.45 -8.67 -16.80
CA THR A 87 -25.51 -8.57 -15.77
C THR A 87 -25.11 -9.22 -14.46
N SER A 88 -24.24 -10.22 -14.51
CA SER A 88 -23.65 -10.93 -13.36
C SER A 88 -22.16 -11.17 -13.60
N ASN A 89 -21.43 -11.42 -12.53
CA ASN A 89 -20.02 -11.79 -12.61
C ASN A 89 -19.89 -13.29 -12.87
N PRO A 90 -19.20 -13.73 -13.95
CA PRO A 90 -19.08 -15.16 -14.26
C PRO A 90 -18.36 -15.97 -13.17
N ILE A 91 -17.52 -15.35 -12.36
CA ILE A 91 -16.85 -16.01 -11.23
C ILE A 91 -17.89 -16.26 -10.12
N ASP A 92 -18.68 -15.26 -9.76
CA ASP A 92 -19.73 -15.37 -8.74
C ASP A 92 -20.80 -16.40 -9.13
N ASP A 93 -21.16 -16.45 -10.42
CA ASP A 93 -22.13 -17.42 -10.96
C ASP A 93 -21.65 -18.88 -10.83
N ASN A 94 -20.33 -19.11 -10.77
CA ASN A 94 -19.73 -20.44 -10.72
C ASN A 94 -19.10 -20.79 -9.35
N TRP A 95 -18.99 -19.84 -8.43
CA TRP A 95 -18.39 -20.06 -7.09
C TRP A 95 -19.46 -20.42 -6.06
N HIS A 96 -19.97 -21.65 -6.12
CA HIS A 96 -21.10 -22.11 -5.30
C HIS A 96 -20.79 -22.29 -3.82
N ASP A 97 -19.53 -22.51 -3.46
CA ASP A 97 -19.04 -22.71 -2.08
C ASP A 97 -18.31 -21.47 -1.54
N ARG A 98 -18.62 -20.29 -2.08
CA ARG A 98 -18.03 -19.02 -1.63
C ARG A 98 -18.29 -18.81 -0.13
N PRO A 99 -17.22 -18.57 0.68
CA PRO A 99 -17.37 -18.29 2.10
C PRO A 99 -18.26 -17.05 2.33
N VAL A 100 -19.16 -17.15 3.30
CA VAL A 100 -19.94 -15.98 3.74
C VAL A 100 -19.02 -15.08 4.57
N PRO A 101 -18.88 -13.80 4.22
CA PRO A 101 -18.08 -12.87 5.00
C PRO A 101 -18.60 -12.76 6.44
N GLU A 102 -17.69 -12.75 7.41
CA GLU A 102 -18.05 -12.47 8.80
C GLU A 102 -18.58 -11.04 8.92
N ARG A 103 -19.62 -10.87 9.73
CA ARG A 103 -20.17 -9.56 10.06
C ARG A 103 -19.57 -9.07 11.36
N GLN A 104 -18.70 -8.08 11.26
CA GLN A 104 -18.14 -7.40 12.43
C GLN A 104 -18.64 -5.95 12.47
N LEU A 105 -18.84 -5.42 13.69
CA LEU A 105 -19.19 -4.02 13.87
C LEU A 105 -18.02 -3.12 13.50
N ALA A 106 -18.34 -1.97 12.92
CA ALA A 106 -17.34 -0.93 12.69
C ALA A 106 -16.76 -0.41 14.01
N THR A 107 -15.47 -0.17 14.05
CA THR A 107 -14.77 0.49 15.14
C THR A 107 -14.92 2.01 14.97
N LEU A 108 -15.36 2.70 16.02
CA LEU A 108 -15.42 4.15 16.07
C LEU A 108 -14.08 4.67 16.61
N LEU A 109 -13.35 5.42 15.79
CA LEU A 109 -12.00 5.89 16.12
C LEU A 109 -12.08 7.26 16.82
N ASP A 110 -11.60 7.32 18.06
CA ASP A 110 -11.66 8.51 18.91
C ASP A 110 -10.86 9.69 18.32
N SER A 111 -11.26 10.91 18.69
CA SER A 111 -10.62 12.15 18.26
C SER A 111 -9.16 12.29 18.74
N GLN A 112 -8.78 11.60 19.81
CA GLN A 112 -7.38 11.52 20.26
C GLN A 112 -6.45 10.88 19.19
N PHE A 113 -6.98 10.06 18.28
CA PHE A 113 -6.25 9.45 17.16
C PHE A 113 -6.46 10.17 15.84
N THR A 114 -7.63 10.80 15.64
CA THR A 114 -8.01 11.41 14.37
C THR A 114 -7.77 12.92 14.28
N GLY A 115 -7.65 13.59 15.42
CA GLY A 115 -7.36 15.03 15.53
C GLY A 115 -8.45 15.97 15.02
N GLU A 116 -9.43 15.46 14.25
CA GLU A 116 -10.53 16.26 13.67
C GLU A 116 -11.82 15.43 13.69
N PRO A 117 -12.95 15.99 14.20
CA PRO A 117 -14.22 15.27 14.20
C PRO A 117 -14.79 15.10 12.78
N SER A 118 -15.55 14.02 12.57
CA SER A 118 -16.18 13.70 11.27
C SER A 118 -17.01 14.87 10.72
N SER A 119 -17.76 15.56 11.55
CA SER A 119 -18.58 16.71 11.13
C SER A 119 -17.74 17.84 10.52
N ALA A 120 -16.58 18.16 11.10
CA ALA A 120 -15.67 19.19 10.57
C ALA A 120 -15.04 18.73 9.23
N LYS A 121 -14.59 17.48 9.15
CA LYS A 121 -14.08 16.89 7.89
C LYS A 121 -15.12 16.99 6.77
N ARG A 122 -16.36 16.56 7.02
CA ARG A 122 -17.45 16.58 6.04
C ARG A 122 -17.82 18.00 5.61
N GLN A 123 -17.86 18.96 6.51
CA GLN A 123 -18.12 20.37 6.19
C GLN A 123 -17.02 20.95 5.30
N ARG A 124 -15.75 20.70 5.63
CA ARG A 124 -14.59 21.16 4.86
C ARG A 124 -14.59 20.57 3.43
N ILE A 125 -14.85 19.26 3.30
CA ILE A 125 -14.94 18.61 2.00
C ILE A 125 -16.20 19.05 1.23
N GLY A 126 -17.33 19.24 1.91
CA GLY A 126 -18.54 19.82 1.31
C GLY A 126 -18.32 21.21 0.70
N ALA A 127 -17.54 22.06 1.37
CA ALA A 127 -17.14 23.37 0.82
C ALA A 127 -16.27 23.21 -0.43
N ALA A 128 -15.36 22.23 -0.48
CA ALA A 128 -14.57 21.94 -1.68
C ALA A 128 -15.44 21.44 -2.85
N ILE A 129 -16.41 20.57 -2.58
CA ILE A 129 -17.42 20.11 -3.57
C ILE A 129 -18.17 21.31 -4.16
N LYS A 130 -18.62 22.24 -3.32
CA LYS A 130 -19.30 23.47 -3.74
C LYS A 130 -18.39 24.35 -4.61
N THR A 131 -17.13 24.49 -4.23
CA THR A 131 -16.15 25.28 -4.99
C THR A 131 -15.88 24.66 -6.38
N ALA A 132 -15.94 23.34 -6.50
CA ALA A 132 -15.86 22.64 -7.78
C ALA A 132 -17.14 22.78 -8.64
N GLY A 133 -18.18 23.48 -8.16
CA GLY A 133 -19.45 23.66 -8.86
C GLY A 133 -20.42 22.48 -8.76
N ALA A 134 -20.14 21.52 -7.87
CA ALA A 134 -20.98 20.36 -7.65
C ALA A 134 -21.96 20.55 -6.47
N ASN A 135 -23.08 19.83 -6.53
CA ASN A 135 -24.05 19.74 -5.43
C ASN A 135 -23.73 18.57 -4.49
N VAL A 136 -23.18 17.50 -5.07
CA VAL A 136 -22.90 16.24 -4.40
C VAL A 136 -21.65 15.59 -5.04
N ALA A 137 -20.86 14.88 -4.23
CA ALA A 137 -19.79 14.01 -4.69
C ALA A 137 -20.15 12.54 -4.42
N LEU A 138 -19.74 11.67 -5.34
CA LEU A 138 -19.72 10.22 -5.12
C LEU A 138 -18.37 9.85 -4.50
N ILE A 139 -18.38 9.29 -3.31
CA ILE A 139 -17.19 8.78 -2.63
C ILE A 139 -17.27 7.26 -2.66
N THR A 140 -16.35 6.64 -3.40
CA THR A 140 -16.32 5.18 -3.60
C THR A 140 -15.05 4.55 -3.08
N GLN A 141 -14.04 5.35 -2.72
CA GLN A 141 -12.85 4.87 -2.04
C GLN A 141 -13.16 4.56 -0.59
N LEU A 142 -12.92 3.31 -0.18
CA LEU A 142 -13.28 2.82 1.15
C LEU A 142 -12.51 3.53 2.26
N ASP A 143 -11.24 3.83 2.03
CA ASP A 143 -10.39 4.56 2.95
C ASP A 143 -10.76 6.05 3.06
N SER A 144 -11.25 6.67 1.98
CA SER A 144 -11.83 8.03 2.01
C SER A 144 -13.07 8.08 2.90
N ILE A 145 -13.97 7.09 2.77
CA ILE A 145 -15.18 6.97 3.60
C ILE A 145 -14.80 6.76 5.07
N ALA A 146 -13.87 5.84 5.33
CA ALA A 146 -13.39 5.53 6.68
C ALA A 146 -12.75 6.75 7.36
N TRP A 147 -11.95 7.52 6.61
CA TRP A 147 -11.33 8.75 7.10
C TRP A 147 -12.34 9.86 7.38
N LEU A 148 -13.31 10.08 6.48
CA LEU A 148 -14.37 11.09 6.65
C LEU A 148 -15.22 10.85 7.91
N LEU A 149 -15.54 9.59 8.17
CA LEU A 149 -16.44 9.21 9.25
C LEU A 149 -15.70 8.86 10.55
N ASN A 150 -14.36 8.84 10.54
CA ASN A 150 -13.53 8.36 11.65
C ASN A 150 -13.95 6.96 12.11
N ILE A 151 -14.17 6.05 11.16
CA ILE A 151 -14.52 4.66 11.42
C ILE A 151 -13.51 3.71 10.79
N ARG A 152 -13.43 2.50 11.34
CA ARG A 152 -12.66 1.40 10.75
C ARG A 152 -13.55 0.16 10.67
N GLY A 153 -13.26 -0.73 9.75
CA GLY A 153 -13.98 -1.98 9.58
C GLY A 153 -13.03 -3.13 9.31
N ASN A 154 -13.56 -4.34 9.18
CA ASN A 154 -12.79 -5.56 8.95
C ASN A 154 -13.30 -6.34 7.73
N ASP A 155 -13.87 -5.63 6.74
CA ASP A 155 -14.45 -6.28 5.56
C ASP A 155 -13.40 -6.75 4.56
N VAL A 156 -12.22 -6.17 4.61
CA VAL A 156 -11.07 -6.53 3.76
C VAL A 156 -9.91 -6.93 4.67
N PRO A 157 -9.35 -8.12 4.53
CA PRO A 157 -8.20 -8.53 5.32
C PRO A 157 -7.05 -7.51 5.23
N ARG A 158 -6.43 -7.19 6.36
CA ARG A 158 -5.31 -6.25 6.49
C ARG A 158 -5.64 -4.77 6.20
N LEU A 159 -6.83 -4.48 5.69
CA LEU A 159 -7.28 -3.12 5.39
C LEU A 159 -8.46 -2.75 6.30
N PRO A 160 -8.31 -1.79 7.23
CA PRO A 160 -9.33 -1.52 8.24
C PRO A 160 -10.48 -0.64 7.71
N VAL A 161 -11.26 -1.17 6.78
CA VAL A 161 -12.36 -0.47 6.11
C VAL A 161 -13.65 -1.29 6.09
N LEU A 162 -14.79 -0.59 5.97
CA LEU A 162 -16.08 -1.17 5.61
C LEU A 162 -16.25 -1.17 4.09
N LEU A 163 -16.86 -2.22 3.54
CA LEU A 163 -17.39 -2.18 2.18
C LEU A 163 -18.60 -1.23 2.13
N ALA A 164 -18.39 -0.08 1.51
CA ALA A 164 -19.38 0.98 1.46
C ALA A 164 -19.24 1.83 0.20
N THR A 165 -20.29 2.57 -0.10
CA THR A 165 -20.29 3.69 -1.04
C THR A 165 -20.95 4.88 -0.33
N ALA A 166 -20.61 6.09 -0.69
CA ALA A 166 -21.25 7.24 -0.07
C ALA A 166 -21.54 8.36 -1.06
N THR A 167 -22.55 9.16 -0.74
CA THR A 167 -22.76 10.47 -1.34
C THR A 167 -22.53 11.55 -0.29
N LEU A 168 -21.71 12.53 -0.61
CA LEU A 168 -21.43 13.69 0.26
C LEU A 168 -21.91 14.95 -0.44
N LYS A 169 -22.86 15.67 0.17
CA LYS A 169 -23.38 16.92 -0.38
C LYS A 169 -22.50 18.13 -0.03
N SER A 170 -22.66 19.19 -0.78
CA SER A 170 -21.93 20.45 -0.58
C SER A 170 -22.23 21.16 0.74
N ASP A 171 -23.27 20.77 1.48
CA ASP A 171 -23.61 21.23 2.83
C ASP A 171 -22.99 20.36 3.94
N GLY A 172 -22.23 19.30 3.57
CA GLY A 172 -21.61 18.35 4.51
C GLY A 172 -22.53 17.20 4.94
N SER A 173 -23.79 17.18 4.50
CA SER A 173 -24.65 16.00 4.74
C SER A 173 -24.22 14.82 3.86
N MET A 174 -24.31 13.59 4.41
CA MET A 174 -23.77 12.38 3.80
C MET A 174 -24.74 11.22 3.92
N THR A 175 -24.86 10.42 2.88
CA THR A 175 -25.52 9.12 2.93
C THR A 175 -24.46 8.03 2.76
N LEU A 176 -24.38 7.14 3.72
CA LEU A 176 -23.51 5.96 3.73
C LEU A 176 -24.33 4.73 3.32
N PHE A 177 -23.94 4.07 2.24
CA PHE A 177 -24.54 2.81 1.77
C PHE A 177 -23.62 1.66 2.16
N THR A 178 -24.06 0.85 3.13
CA THR A 178 -23.34 -0.32 3.66
C THR A 178 -24.36 -1.31 4.25
N ASP A 179 -23.91 -2.43 4.83
CA ASP A 179 -24.77 -3.30 5.66
C ASP A 179 -25.06 -2.59 7.00
N PRO A 180 -26.33 -2.19 7.28
CA PRO A 180 -26.66 -1.49 8.52
C PRO A 180 -26.35 -2.29 9.80
N ALA A 181 -26.28 -3.63 9.70
CA ALA A 181 -25.95 -4.49 10.83
C ALA A 181 -24.48 -4.35 11.31
N LYS A 182 -23.63 -3.71 10.51
CA LYS A 182 -22.22 -3.42 10.86
C LYS A 182 -22.05 -2.07 11.57
N ILE A 183 -23.10 -1.29 11.69
CA ILE A 183 -23.05 0.05 12.27
C ILE A 183 -23.34 -0.03 13.78
N PRO A 184 -22.41 0.39 14.65
CA PRO A 184 -22.62 0.35 16.10
C PRO A 184 -23.65 1.41 16.55
N ASN A 185 -24.31 1.16 17.71
CA ASN A 185 -25.36 2.03 18.22
C ASN A 185 -24.92 3.49 18.47
N ASP A 186 -23.66 3.69 18.81
CA ASP A 186 -23.09 5.01 19.10
C ASP A 186 -22.65 5.78 17.84
N PHE A 187 -22.81 5.20 16.68
CA PHE A 187 -22.35 5.79 15.40
C PHE A 187 -22.89 7.19 15.16
N SER A 188 -24.19 7.42 15.32
CA SER A 188 -24.80 8.75 15.08
C SER A 188 -24.22 9.83 16.00
N ARG A 189 -23.97 9.49 17.28
CA ARG A 189 -23.30 10.39 18.22
C ARG A 189 -21.85 10.66 17.82
N HIS A 190 -21.14 9.63 17.33
CA HIS A 190 -19.75 9.72 16.92
C HIS A 190 -19.55 10.61 15.69
N VAL A 191 -20.34 10.39 14.63
CA VAL A 191 -20.19 11.16 13.39
C VAL A 191 -20.86 12.54 13.44
N GLY A 192 -21.74 12.76 14.40
CA GLY A 192 -22.57 13.97 14.51
C GLY A 192 -23.70 14.00 13.47
N ASP A 193 -24.47 15.10 13.48
CA ASP A 193 -25.62 15.27 12.61
C ASP A 193 -25.29 15.22 11.12
N GLY A 194 -26.30 14.89 10.30
CA GLY A 194 -26.22 14.96 8.85
C GLY A 194 -25.65 13.70 8.17
N VAL A 195 -25.52 12.57 8.87
CA VAL A 195 -25.19 11.27 8.28
C VAL A 195 -26.38 10.33 8.36
N THR A 196 -26.78 9.79 7.20
CA THR A 196 -27.81 8.74 7.09
C THR A 196 -27.14 7.45 6.65
N VAL A 197 -27.51 6.33 7.26
CA VAL A 197 -27.06 4.99 6.85
C VAL A 197 -28.19 4.31 6.09
N GLU A 198 -27.86 3.76 4.93
CA GLU A 198 -28.80 2.98 4.10
C GLU A 198 -28.16 1.66 3.70
N ASP A 199 -29.04 0.67 3.41
CA ASP A 199 -28.58 -0.61 2.88
C ASP A 199 -27.91 -0.42 1.51
N GLN A 200 -26.81 -1.13 1.27
CA GLN A 200 -26.07 -1.12 0.00
C GLN A 200 -26.99 -1.41 -1.21
N ALA A 201 -28.04 -2.21 -1.05
CA ALA A 201 -29.00 -2.51 -2.11
C ALA A 201 -29.74 -1.26 -2.63
N ASN A 202 -29.81 -0.20 -1.82
CA ASN A 202 -30.48 1.06 -2.17
C ASN A 202 -29.65 1.97 -3.09
N ILE A 203 -28.36 1.66 -3.31
CA ILE A 203 -27.45 2.52 -4.09
C ILE A 203 -28.00 2.87 -5.47
N SER A 204 -28.56 1.89 -6.21
CA SER A 204 -29.09 2.12 -7.55
C SER A 204 -30.29 3.10 -7.56
N ALA A 205 -31.11 3.09 -6.51
CA ALA A 205 -32.21 4.04 -6.36
C ALA A 205 -31.70 5.44 -6.02
N ALA A 206 -30.72 5.52 -5.13
CA ALA A 206 -30.05 6.77 -4.76
C ALA A 206 -29.37 7.44 -5.96
N LEU A 207 -28.63 6.69 -6.78
CA LEU A 207 -28.00 7.22 -7.99
C LEU A 207 -29.04 7.77 -9.00
N ARG A 208 -30.20 7.11 -9.14
CA ARG A 208 -31.30 7.64 -9.96
C ARG A 208 -31.86 8.96 -9.44
N SER A 209 -31.85 9.19 -8.12
CA SER A 209 -32.32 10.45 -7.54
C SER A 209 -31.39 11.64 -7.78
N LEU A 210 -30.19 11.42 -8.34
CA LEU A 210 -29.24 12.46 -8.71
C LEU A 210 -29.52 13.09 -10.10
N ALA A 211 -30.65 12.77 -10.72
CA ALA A 211 -31.08 13.37 -11.98
C ALA A 211 -30.97 14.90 -11.94
N GLU A 212 -30.43 15.49 -13.02
CA GLU A 212 -30.20 16.93 -13.20
C GLU A 212 -29.23 17.62 -12.19
N GLN A 213 -28.75 16.88 -11.18
CA GLN A 213 -27.77 17.43 -10.24
C GLN A 213 -26.34 17.47 -10.85
N ASN A 214 -25.56 18.45 -10.40
CA ASN A 214 -24.12 18.49 -10.65
C ASN A 214 -23.41 17.53 -9.68
N VAL A 215 -22.91 16.41 -10.20
CA VAL A 215 -22.32 15.32 -9.42
C VAL A 215 -20.82 15.26 -9.68
N LEU A 216 -19.99 15.49 -8.65
CA LEU A 216 -18.57 15.29 -8.71
C LEU A 216 -18.26 13.80 -8.63
N THR A 217 -17.48 13.31 -9.58
CA THR A 217 -17.03 11.91 -9.66
C THR A 217 -15.54 11.87 -10.03
N ASP A 218 -14.83 10.92 -9.44
CA ASP A 218 -13.46 10.59 -9.83
C ASP A 218 -13.46 9.42 -10.82
N PRO A 219 -13.26 9.65 -12.13
CA PRO A 219 -13.31 8.58 -13.11
C PRO A 219 -12.22 7.52 -12.94
N GLY A 220 -11.11 7.88 -12.29
CA GLY A 220 -9.99 6.97 -12.01
C GLY A 220 -10.30 5.98 -10.89
N ASN A 221 -11.11 6.38 -9.93
CA ASN A 221 -11.39 5.63 -8.70
C ASN A 221 -12.85 5.21 -8.55
N THR A 222 -13.80 5.88 -9.21
CA THR A 222 -15.20 5.44 -9.24
C THR A 222 -15.37 4.32 -10.25
N ASN A 223 -16.00 3.22 -9.86
CA ASN A 223 -16.26 2.11 -10.78
C ASN A 223 -17.25 2.50 -11.88
N ALA A 224 -17.13 1.80 -13.03
CA ALA A 224 -17.93 2.09 -14.22
C ALA A 224 -19.42 1.92 -13.98
N PHE A 225 -19.85 0.92 -13.19
CA PHE A 225 -21.26 0.70 -12.86
C PHE A 225 -21.87 1.96 -12.23
N THR A 226 -21.28 2.47 -11.16
CA THR A 226 -21.80 3.62 -10.42
C THR A 226 -21.89 4.86 -11.31
N GLN A 227 -20.85 5.13 -12.09
CA GLN A 227 -20.85 6.33 -12.94
C GLN A 227 -21.80 6.21 -14.12
N LEU A 228 -21.93 5.03 -14.74
CA LEU A 228 -22.89 4.80 -15.81
C LEU A 228 -24.34 4.96 -15.32
N ARG A 229 -24.67 4.49 -14.12
CA ARG A 229 -26.01 4.70 -13.53
C ARG A 229 -26.34 6.18 -13.31
N CYS A 230 -25.35 7.00 -12.93
CA CYS A 230 -25.54 8.45 -12.84
C CYS A 230 -25.79 9.08 -14.22
N ILE A 231 -25.05 8.68 -15.25
CA ILE A 231 -25.23 9.14 -16.63
C ILE A 231 -26.64 8.78 -17.15
N GLU A 232 -27.06 7.54 -16.95
CA GLU A 232 -28.38 7.05 -17.34
C GLU A 232 -29.52 7.79 -16.62
N ALA A 233 -29.29 8.21 -15.38
CA ALA A 233 -30.23 9.03 -14.63
C ALA A 233 -30.33 10.48 -15.13
N GLY A 234 -29.43 10.93 -15.98
CA GLY A 234 -29.37 12.32 -16.44
C GLY A 234 -28.62 13.27 -15.49
N ALA A 235 -27.77 12.77 -14.60
CA ALA A 235 -26.90 13.60 -13.77
C ALA A 235 -25.85 14.32 -14.64
N LYS A 236 -25.50 15.55 -14.25
CA LYS A 236 -24.43 16.35 -14.87
C LYS A 236 -23.12 16.06 -14.17
N LEU A 237 -22.25 15.24 -14.76
CA LEU A 237 -21.01 14.84 -14.13
C LEU A 237 -19.95 15.95 -14.22
N ILE A 238 -19.28 16.18 -13.09
CA ILE A 238 -18.06 16.98 -12.98
C ILE A 238 -16.93 15.98 -12.67
N GLU A 239 -16.12 15.69 -13.69
CA GLU A 239 -14.98 14.77 -13.55
C GLU A 239 -13.85 15.49 -12.82
N ALA A 240 -13.51 15.05 -11.60
CA ALA A 240 -12.41 15.54 -10.79
C ALA A 240 -11.94 14.43 -9.83
N GLU A 241 -10.75 14.59 -9.26
CA GLU A 241 -10.26 13.68 -8.23
C GLU A 241 -11.17 13.66 -6.99
N ASP A 242 -11.18 12.53 -6.27
CA ASP A 242 -11.88 12.41 -4.98
C ASP A 242 -11.44 13.55 -4.05
N PRO A 243 -12.35 14.44 -3.62
CA PRO A 243 -12.00 15.62 -2.82
C PRO A 243 -11.45 15.26 -1.42
N VAL A 244 -11.52 14.00 -1.01
CA VAL A 244 -10.99 13.49 0.27
C VAL A 244 -9.54 13.08 0.14
N LEU A 245 -9.11 12.67 -1.05
CA LEU A 245 -7.83 12.00 -1.27
C LEU A 245 -6.64 12.81 -0.75
N LEU A 246 -6.52 14.06 -1.18
CA LEU A 246 -5.40 14.92 -0.79
C LEU A 246 -5.46 15.35 0.69
N PRO A 247 -6.61 15.79 1.24
CA PRO A 247 -6.73 16.08 2.67
C PRO A 247 -6.43 14.90 3.60
N LYS A 248 -6.77 13.66 3.18
CA LYS A 248 -6.45 12.44 3.92
C LYS A 248 -4.94 12.12 3.86
N ALA A 249 -4.32 12.33 2.71
CA ALA A 249 -2.89 12.08 2.53
C ALA A 249 -2.00 12.98 3.40
N GLN A 250 -2.43 14.22 3.65
CA GLN A 250 -1.74 15.17 4.53
C GLN A 250 -2.18 14.95 5.98
N LYS A 251 -1.43 14.15 6.73
CA LYS A 251 -1.71 13.86 8.14
C LYS A 251 -1.68 15.15 8.96
N ASN A 252 -2.73 15.36 9.75
CA ASN A 252 -2.73 16.43 10.72
C ASN A 252 -1.73 16.16 11.87
N PRO A 253 -1.43 17.12 12.75
CA PRO A 253 -0.42 16.91 13.80
C PRO A 253 -0.69 15.72 14.72
N VAL A 254 -1.97 15.38 14.98
CA VAL A 254 -2.34 14.22 15.82
C VAL A 254 -2.09 12.92 15.08
N GLU A 255 -2.57 12.79 13.85
CA GLU A 255 -2.33 11.63 12.99
C GLU A 255 -0.82 11.41 12.76
N LEU A 256 -0.05 12.47 12.50
CA LEU A 256 1.38 12.38 12.28
C LEU A 256 2.14 11.96 13.56
N GLN A 257 1.72 12.46 14.73
CA GLN A 257 2.30 12.01 15.99
C GLN A 257 1.95 10.55 16.28
N GLY A 258 0.73 10.12 15.96
CA GLY A 258 0.33 8.72 16.03
C GLY A 258 1.21 7.83 15.17
N MET A 259 1.45 8.24 13.90
CA MET A 259 2.36 7.52 13.00
C MET A 259 3.77 7.38 13.59
N ARG A 260 4.32 8.43 14.21
CA ARG A 260 5.63 8.33 14.91
C ARG A 260 5.58 7.34 16.07
N ASN A 261 4.52 7.38 16.88
CA ASN A 261 4.38 6.54 18.06
C ASN A 261 4.26 5.05 17.71
N CYS A 262 3.40 4.71 16.74
CA CYS A 262 3.22 3.32 16.32
C CYS A 262 4.51 2.72 15.72
N HIS A 263 5.30 3.52 14.99
CA HIS A 263 6.59 3.05 14.43
C HIS A 263 7.65 2.80 15.50
N ILE A 264 7.65 3.56 16.60
CA ILE A 264 8.54 3.29 17.73
C ILE A 264 8.13 1.97 18.42
N ARG A 265 6.82 1.75 18.66
CA ARG A 265 6.34 0.49 19.25
C ARG A 265 6.64 -0.70 18.35
N ASP A 266 6.27 -0.62 17.07
CA ASP A 266 6.51 -1.69 16.09
C ASP A 266 8.01 -1.97 15.90
N GLY A 267 8.83 -0.92 15.87
CA GLY A 267 10.29 -1.05 15.80
C GLY A 267 10.88 -1.87 16.94
N SER A 268 10.28 -1.82 18.15
CA SER A 268 10.71 -2.68 19.26
C SER A 268 10.40 -4.16 19.00
N ALA A 269 9.25 -4.48 18.40
CA ALA A 269 8.90 -5.86 18.04
C ALA A 269 9.82 -6.40 16.93
N VAL A 270 10.07 -5.59 15.90
CA VAL A 270 11.01 -5.95 14.83
C VAL A 270 12.42 -6.16 15.38
N THR A 271 12.89 -5.29 16.29
CA THR A 271 14.22 -5.41 16.91
C THR A 271 14.36 -6.70 17.73
N ARG A 272 13.34 -7.04 18.54
CA ARG A 272 13.28 -8.32 19.27
C ARG A 272 13.33 -9.52 18.33
N PHE A 273 12.62 -9.44 17.23
CA PHE A 273 12.64 -10.49 16.22
C PHE A 273 14.02 -10.66 15.58
N LEU A 274 14.69 -9.57 15.23
CA LEU A 274 16.05 -9.63 14.67
C LEU A 274 17.05 -10.19 15.67
N HIS A 275 16.95 -9.83 16.96
CA HIS A 275 17.73 -10.43 18.04
C HIS A 275 17.46 -11.93 18.15
N TRP A 276 16.19 -12.33 18.18
CA TRP A 276 15.81 -13.75 18.28
C TRP A 276 16.36 -14.57 17.10
N ILE A 277 16.27 -14.09 15.84
CA ILE A 277 16.89 -14.79 14.70
C ILE A 277 18.41 -14.93 14.91
N SER A 278 19.07 -13.86 15.31
CA SER A 278 20.52 -13.88 15.55
C SER A 278 20.91 -14.93 16.59
N GLN A 279 20.13 -15.04 17.66
CA GLN A 279 20.33 -16.03 18.71
C GLN A 279 20.10 -17.45 18.19
N GLU A 280 18.98 -17.72 17.51
CA GLU A 280 18.63 -19.04 16.96
C GLU A 280 19.72 -19.53 15.98
N VAL A 281 20.17 -18.65 15.08
CA VAL A 281 21.23 -18.98 14.11
C VAL A 281 22.55 -19.27 14.84
N SER A 282 22.91 -18.50 15.87
CA SER A 282 24.13 -18.74 16.65
C SER A 282 24.14 -20.08 17.38
N GLU A 283 22.95 -20.58 17.72
CA GLU A 283 22.76 -21.90 18.37
C GLU A 283 22.52 -23.03 17.35
N GLY A 284 22.64 -22.74 16.05
CA GLY A 284 22.50 -23.71 14.95
C GLY A 284 21.05 -24.13 14.67
N ARG A 285 20.07 -23.33 15.10
CA ARG A 285 18.65 -23.57 14.81
C ARG A 285 18.22 -22.74 13.61
N PHE A 286 17.76 -23.42 12.55
CA PHE A 286 17.35 -22.80 11.28
C PHE A 286 15.87 -23.04 11.05
N HIS A 287 15.09 -21.99 11.20
CA HIS A 287 13.63 -22.02 11.07
C HIS A 287 13.20 -21.80 9.62
N ASP A 288 12.01 -22.25 9.27
CA ASP A 288 11.40 -21.94 7.99
C ASP A 288 10.66 -20.58 8.03
N GLU A 289 10.31 -20.10 6.85
CA GLU A 289 9.69 -18.80 6.63
C GLU A 289 8.36 -18.62 7.39
N ALA A 290 7.60 -19.69 7.60
CA ALA A 290 6.34 -19.64 8.33
C ALA A 290 6.60 -19.44 9.83
N VAL A 291 7.53 -20.20 10.43
CA VAL A 291 7.93 -20.04 11.83
C VAL A 291 8.50 -18.65 12.08
N LEU A 292 9.32 -18.12 11.14
CA LEU A 292 9.87 -16.77 11.24
C LEU A 292 8.77 -15.70 11.19
N SER A 293 7.80 -15.86 10.31
CA SER A 293 6.64 -14.96 10.21
C SER A 293 5.77 -14.98 11.48
N ASP A 294 5.48 -16.17 11.99
CA ASP A 294 4.67 -16.37 13.21
C ASP A 294 5.37 -15.80 14.43
N GLN A 295 6.70 -15.95 14.53
CA GLN A 295 7.48 -15.38 15.63
C GLN A 295 7.45 -13.84 15.61
N LEU A 296 7.59 -13.21 14.44
CA LEU A 296 7.45 -11.75 14.34
C LEU A 296 6.03 -11.30 14.73
N LEU A 297 5.01 -12.03 14.30
CA LEU A 297 3.63 -11.76 14.71
C LEU A 297 3.48 -11.85 16.23
N SER A 298 4.05 -12.86 16.88
CA SER A 298 3.98 -13.01 18.33
C SER A 298 4.60 -11.82 19.09
N PHE A 299 5.70 -11.27 18.59
CA PHE A 299 6.29 -10.05 19.17
C PHE A 299 5.40 -8.81 18.97
N ARG A 300 4.69 -8.72 17.85
CA ARG A 300 3.72 -7.66 17.61
C ARG A 300 2.47 -7.81 18.49
N GLU A 301 1.94 -9.04 18.64
CA GLU A 301 0.79 -9.31 19.49
C GLU A 301 1.07 -9.02 20.99
N ALA A 302 2.33 -9.06 21.39
CA ALA A 302 2.74 -8.63 22.73
C ALA A 302 2.73 -7.10 22.91
N LEU A 303 2.62 -6.32 21.84
CA LEU A 303 2.45 -4.88 21.91
C LEU A 303 1.02 -4.53 22.33
N SER A 304 0.86 -3.40 23.01
CA SER A 304 -0.47 -2.81 23.21
C SER A 304 -0.99 -2.21 21.91
N ASP A 305 -2.29 -2.33 21.65
CA ASP A 305 -3.00 -1.61 20.61
C ASP A 305 -2.69 -2.06 19.15
N ILE A 306 -2.28 -3.31 18.95
CA ILE A 306 -2.27 -3.89 17.60
C ILE A 306 -3.66 -4.47 17.27
N HIS A 307 -4.18 -4.14 16.10
CA HIS A 307 -5.47 -4.63 15.61
C HIS A 307 -5.33 -5.75 14.57
N ASP A 308 -4.38 -5.63 13.65
CA ASP A 308 -4.08 -6.60 12.60
C ASP A 308 -2.69 -6.31 12.02
N LEU A 309 -2.21 -7.15 11.12
CA LEU A 309 -1.12 -6.80 10.23
C LEU A 309 -1.60 -5.76 9.19
N SER A 310 -0.69 -4.94 8.67
CA SER A 310 -1.01 -4.00 7.58
C SER A 310 -1.03 -4.66 6.19
N PHE A 311 -0.36 -5.81 6.07
CA PHE A 311 -0.37 -6.76 4.94
C PHE A 311 0.18 -8.11 5.40
N ASP A 312 0.01 -9.14 4.57
CA ASP A 312 0.59 -10.47 4.87
C ASP A 312 2.11 -10.37 4.84
N THR A 313 2.75 -10.76 5.95
CA THR A 313 4.21 -10.70 6.10
C THR A 313 4.92 -11.42 4.95
N ILE A 314 5.82 -10.74 4.28
CA ILE A 314 6.78 -11.33 3.36
C ILE A 314 7.95 -11.82 4.19
N SER A 315 8.02 -13.12 4.42
CA SER A 315 9.11 -13.80 5.12
C SER A 315 9.80 -14.68 4.08
N ALA A 316 10.99 -14.31 3.63
CA ALA A 316 11.60 -14.89 2.43
C ALA A 316 13.09 -15.23 2.64
N ALA A 317 13.41 -16.52 2.56
CA ALA A 317 14.74 -17.09 2.74
C ALA A 317 15.44 -17.31 1.39
N GLY A 318 16.71 -16.92 1.26
CA GLY A 318 17.55 -17.19 0.09
C GLY A 318 16.87 -16.79 -1.22
N ALA A 319 16.69 -17.74 -2.14
CA ALA A 319 16.13 -17.49 -3.48
C ALA A 319 14.69 -16.96 -3.47
N ASN A 320 13.89 -17.28 -2.45
CA ASN A 320 12.52 -16.78 -2.33
C ASN A 320 12.46 -15.26 -2.15
N SER A 321 13.49 -14.66 -1.56
CA SER A 321 13.58 -13.21 -1.40
C SER A 321 13.70 -12.44 -2.72
N ALA A 322 14.03 -13.12 -3.83
CA ALA A 322 14.00 -12.53 -5.17
C ALA A 322 12.58 -12.33 -5.73
N ILE A 323 11.56 -12.87 -5.06
CA ILE A 323 10.14 -12.68 -5.42
C ILE A 323 9.61 -11.52 -4.60
N CYS A 324 9.42 -10.35 -5.22
CA CYS A 324 9.07 -9.10 -4.52
C CYS A 324 7.89 -9.21 -3.54
N HIS A 325 6.84 -9.94 -3.94
CA HIS A 325 5.64 -10.18 -3.14
C HIS A 325 5.51 -11.67 -2.81
N TYR A 326 6.60 -12.25 -2.30
CA TYR A 326 6.62 -13.64 -1.87
C TYR A 326 5.58 -13.87 -0.76
N ASN A 327 4.93 -15.03 -0.81
CA ASN A 327 4.04 -15.45 0.26
C ASN A 327 4.28 -16.94 0.54
N HIS A 328 4.84 -17.22 1.69
CA HIS A 328 5.20 -18.58 2.14
C HIS A 328 3.97 -19.52 2.26
N MET A 329 2.76 -18.98 2.38
CA MET A 329 1.52 -19.77 2.42
C MET A 329 1.13 -20.35 1.04
N ASN A 330 1.70 -19.86 -0.05
CA ASN A 330 1.41 -20.33 -1.41
C ASN A 330 2.18 -21.60 -1.82
N GLY A 331 3.00 -22.16 -0.92
CA GLY A 331 3.82 -23.31 -1.20
C GLY A 331 4.40 -23.92 0.07
N LYS A 332 5.51 -24.64 -0.07
CA LYS A 332 6.26 -25.16 1.08
C LYS A 332 7.26 -24.09 1.53
N PRO A 333 7.17 -23.58 2.77
CA PRO A 333 8.14 -22.63 3.30
C PRO A 333 9.57 -23.17 3.24
N ALA A 334 10.52 -22.34 2.83
CA ALA A 334 11.94 -22.66 2.87
C ALA A 334 12.53 -22.35 4.25
N SER A 335 13.50 -23.14 4.69
CA SER A 335 14.28 -22.81 5.90
C SER A 335 15.45 -21.90 5.54
N ILE A 336 15.78 -20.97 6.42
CA ILE A 336 17.03 -20.20 6.34
C ILE A 336 18.23 -21.15 6.46
N SER A 337 19.34 -20.81 5.84
CA SER A 337 20.58 -21.59 5.86
C SER A 337 21.80 -20.68 5.93
N MET A 338 22.93 -21.18 6.43
CA MET A 338 24.18 -20.40 6.45
C MET A 338 24.59 -19.93 5.06
N GLY A 339 24.85 -18.63 4.94
CA GLY A 339 25.18 -17.96 3.68
C GLY A 339 23.97 -17.37 2.93
N ASP A 340 22.74 -17.62 3.41
CA ASP A 340 21.54 -17.00 2.85
C ASP A 340 21.42 -15.53 3.27
N LEU A 341 20.67 -14.77 2.49
CA LEU A 341 19.97 -13.58 2.95
C LEU A 341 18.54 -13.94 3.34
N TYR A 342 18.09 -13.38 4.45
CA TYR A 342 16.69 -13.41 4.84
C TYR A 342 16.09 -12.00 4.74
N LEU A 343 15.04 -11.89 3.95
CA LEU A 343 14.27 -10.66 3.77
C LEU A 343 12.95 -10.80 4.52
N VAL A 344 12.67 -9.86 5.42
CA VAL A 344 11.37 -9.72 6.08
C VAL A 344 10.80 -8.35 5.80
N ASP A 345 9.60 -8.33 5.22
CA ASP A 345 8.81 -7.14 4.94
C ASP A 345 7.44 -7.30 5.62
N SER A 346 7.09 -6.34 6.47
CA SER A 346 5.97 -6.51 7.40
C SER A 346 5.52 -5.20 8.02
N GLY A 347 4.30 -5.18 8.51
CA GLY A 347 3.76 -4.03 9.24
C GLY A 347 2.52 -4.37 10.04
N GLY A 348 2.06 -3.43 10.85
CA GLY A 348 0.90 -3.56 11.71
C GLY A 348 -0.08 -2.40 11.61
N GLN A 349 -1.33 -2.68 11.95
CA GLN A 349 -2.40 -1.70 12.09
C GLN A 349 -2.59 -1.38 13.58
N PHE A 350 -2.40 -0.12 13.94
CA PHE A 350 -2.57 0.42 15.29
C PHE A 350 -3.62 1.52 15.27
N SER A 351 -4.29 1.80 16.39
CA SER A 351 -5.31 2.87 16.46
C SER A 351 -4.77 4.24 16.04
N ASP A 352 -3.47 4.46 16.22
CA ASP A 352 -2.78 5.73 15.94
C ASP A 352 -1.93 5.70 14.66
N GLY A 353 -1.89 4.57 13.89
CA GLY A 353 -1.15 4.53 12.64
C GLY A 353 -1.07 3.16 11.98
N THR A 354 -0.39 3.15 10.84
CA THR A 354 -0.07 1.95 10.05
C THR A 354 1.44 1.90 9.86
N THR A 355 2.07 0.75 10.11
CA THR A 355 3.51 0.57 9.90
C THR A 355 3.80 -0.26 8.68
N ASP A 356 4.99 -0.03 8.13
CA ASP A 356 5.57 -0.75 6.99
C ASP A 356 7.09 -0.70 7.11
N ILE A 357 7.74 -1.86 7.05
CA ILE A 357 9.19 -1.96 7.23
C ILE A 357 9.75 -3.22 6.57
N THR A 358 10.81 -3.06 5.79
CA THR A 358 11.62 -4.17 5.32
C THR A 358 13.02 -4.14 5.92
N ARG A 359 13.47 -5.32 6.37
CA ARG A 359 14.87 -5.59 6.69
C ARG A 359 15.37 -6.81 5.94
N THR A 360 16.59 -6.70 5.42
CA THR A 360 17.35 -7.82 4.87
C THR A 360 18.54 -8.08 5.79
N VAL A 361 18.70 -9.32 6.26
CA VAL A 361 19.76 -9.72 7.18
C VAL A 361 20.53 -10.92 6.65
N ALA A 362 21.82 -11.00 7.00
CA ALA A 362 22.66 -12.12 6.66
C ALA A 362 22.46 -13.28 7.64
N ILE A 363 22.36 -14.48 7.13
CA ILE A 363 22.37 -15.72 7.91
C ILE A 363 23.80 -16.29 7.89
N GLY A 364 24.58 -15.94 8.91
CA GLY A 364 26.02 -16.22 8.95
C GLY A 364 26.83 -15.21 8.12
N GLU A 365 27.91 -15.65 7.48
CA GLU A 365 28.82 -14.77 6.73
C GLU A 365 28.28 -14.52 5.31
N PRO A 366 27.97 -13.25 4.95
CA PRO A 366 27.51 -12.94 3.60
C PRO A 366 28.65 -12.93 2.57
N SER A 367 28.32 -13.23 1.31
CA SER A 367 29.26 -13.13 0.19
C SER A 367 29.59 -11.67 -0.16
N ASP A 368 30.69 -11.46 -0.87
CA ASP A 368 31.08 -10.12 -1.36
C ASP A 368 30.01 -9.51 -2.29
N GLU A 369 29.32 -10.34 -3.08
CA GLU A 369 28.25 -9.86 -3.95
C GLU A 369 27.01 -9.42 -3.15
N GLN A 370 26.63 -10.18 -2.12
CA GLN A 370 25.54 -9.81 -1.22
C GLN A 370 25.84 -8.47 -0.52
N ARG A 371 27.05 -8.31 0.02
CA ARG A 371 27.50 -7.05 0.64
C ARG A 371 27.46 -5.89 -0.36
N ARG A 372 28.01 -6.11 -1.57
CA ARG A 372 28.06 -5.10 -2.62
C ARG A 372 26.65 -4.64 -2.99
N MET A 373 25.74 -5.57 -3.29
CA MET A 373 24.41 -5.21 -3.75
C MET A 373 23.57 -4.60 -2.62
N PHE A 374 23.68 -5.10 -1.39
CA PHE A 374 23.03 -4.49 -0.22
C PHE A 374 23.49 -3.03 -0.04
N THR A 375 24.79 -2.80 -0.13
CA THR A 375 25.35 -1.44 0.02
C THR A 375 24.83 -0.49 -1.06
N LEU A 376 24.71 -0.93 -2.33
CA LEU A 376 24.17 -0.10 -3.41
C LEU A 376 22.69 0.25 -3.18
N VAL A 377 21.89 -0.71 -2.68
CA VAL A 377 20.49 -0.47 -2.28
C VAL A 377 20.43 0.51 -1.10
N LEU A 378 21.24 0.30 -0.06
CA LEU A 378 21.30 1.18 1.11
C LEU A 378 21.73 2.61 0.74
N LYS A 379 22.69 2.78 -0.17
CA LYS A 379 23.07 4.10 -0.70
C LYS A 379 21.90 4.81 -1.37
N GLY A 380 21.09 4.08 -2.14
CA GLY A 380 19.88 4.61 -2.74
C GLY A 380 18.86 5.04 -1.68
N HIS A 381 18.66 4.22 -0.66
CA HIS A 381 17.82 4.53 0.49
C HIS A 381 18.29 5.80 1.22
N ILE A 382 19.60 5.92 1.49
CA ILE A 382 20.20 7.09 2.14
C ILE A 382 20.04 8.34 1.29
N ALA A 383 20.32 8.25 -0.01
CA ALA A 383 20.23 9.40 -0.92
C ALA A 383 18.83 9.99 -0.98
N LEU A 384 17.81 9.14 -0.99
CA LEU A 384 16.40 9.59 -0.95
C LEU A 384 16.04 10.13 0.44
N SER A 385 16.45 9.48 1.52
CA SER A 385 16.19 9.95 2.90
C SER A 385 16.76 11.34 3.19
N GLN A 386 17.89 11.70 2.58
CA GLN A 386 18.56 12.98 2.76
C GLN A 386 18.12 14.05 1.74
N ALA A 387 17.18 13.72 0.85
CA ALA A 387 16.77 14.64 -0.21
C ALA A 387 16.14 15.92 0.35
N VAL A 388 16.62 17.06 -0.14
CA VAL A 388 16.04 18.40 0.08
C VAL A 388 15.57 18.90 -1.27
N PHE A 389 14.31 19.33 -1.35
CA PHE A 389 13.66 19.64 -2.62
C PHE A 389 12.69 20.81 -2.51
N PRO A 390 12.47 21.57 -3.61
CA PRO A 390 11.54 22.69 -3.60
C PRO A 390 10.08 22.24 -3.53
N LYS A 391 9.21 23.12 -2.99
CA LYS A 391 7.74 22.92 -3.06
C LYS A 391 7.31 22.74 -4.51
N GLY A 392 6.39 21.81 -4.74
CA GLY A 392 5.93 21.42 -6.07
C GLY A 392 6.66 20.21 -6.68
N THR A 393 7.69 19.69 -6.02
CA THR A 393 8.38 18.46 -6.45
C THR A 393 7.49 17.25 -6.24
N SER A 394 7.36 16.40 -7.26
CA SER A 394 6.67 15.09 -7.19
C SER A 394 7.66 13.96 -6.88
N GLY A 395 7.13 12.83 -6.39
CA GLY A 395 7.96 11.67 -6.11
C GLY A 395 8.61 11.06 -7.37
N VAL A 396 8.02 11.25 -8.55
CA VAL A 396 8.62 10.84 -9.84
C VAL A 396 9.98 11.52 -10.08
N GLN A 397 10.13 12.76 -9.63
CA GLN A 397 11.41 13.50 -9.77
C GLN A 397 12.46 13.00 -8.77
N LEU A 398 12.06 12.39 -7.66
CA LEU A 398 12.96 11.91 -6.60
C LEU A 398 13.35 10.43 -6.74
N ASP A 399 12.59 9.64 -7.49
CA ASP A 399 12.80 8.19 -7.67
C ASP A 399 14.22 7.84 -8.15
N VAL A 400 14.79 8.68 -9.01
CA VAL A 400 16.15 8.50 -9.53
C VAL A 400 17.23 8.48 -8.43
N LEU A 401 17.01 9.19 -7.32
CA LEU A 401 17.97 9.23 -6.21
C LEU A 401 18.18 7.84 -5.59
N ALA A 402 17.13 7.06 -5.52
CA ALA A 402 17.19 5.70 -4.99
C ALA A 402 17.78 4.68 -5.99
N ARG A 403 17.63 4.92 -7.32
CA ARG A 403 18.05 3.95 -8.35
C ARG A 403 19.45 4.16 -8.87
N GLN A 404 19.98 5.36 -8.79
CA GLN A 404 21.20 5.76 -9.49
C GLN A 404 22.43 4.84 -9.23
N PHE A 405 22.55 4.29 -8.01
CA PHE A 405 23.68 3.42 -7.66
C PHE A 405 23.57 2.03 -8.28
N LEU A 406 22.35 1.50 -8.41
CA LEU A 406 22.09 0.25 -9.12
C LEU A 406 22.29 0.43 -10.63
N TRP A 407 21.84 1.53 -11.22
CA TRP A 407 22.05 1.82 -12.65
C TRP A 407 23.53 1.87 -13.05
N GLN A 408 24.42 2.34 -12.17
CA GLN A 408 25.86 2.37 -12.42
C GLN A 408 26.48 0.96 -12.62
N VAL A 409 25.81 -0.08 -12.13
CA VAL A 409 26.24 -1.47 -12.29
C VAL A 409 25.31 -2.27 -13.23
N GLY A 410 24.44 -1.58 -13.97
CA GLY A 410 23.52 -2.19 -14.93
C GLY A 410 22.33 -2.93 -14.28
N ALA A 411 22.03 -2.66 -13.01
CA ALA A 411 20.92 -3.25 -12.27
C ALA A 411 19.78 -2.24 -12.06
N ASP A 412 18.57 -2.73 -11.81
CA ASP A 412 17.39 -1.96 -11.49
C ASP A 412 16.36 -2.86 -10.78
N TYR A 413 15.27 -2.28 -10.29
CA TYR A 413 14.11 -3.00 -9.75
C TYR A 413 12.82 -2.49 -10.38
N ASP A 414 11.80 -3.38 -10.46
CA ASP A 414 10.58 -3.14 -11.24
C ASP A 414 9.37 -2.66 -10.41
N HIS A 415 9.53 -2.49 -9.10
CA HIS A 415 8.51 -1.86 -8.26
C HIS A 415 8.76 -0.36 -8.07
N GLY A 416 7.79 0.35 -7.49
CA GLY A 416 7.98 1.75 -7.07
C GLY A 416 9.00 1.84 -5.94
N THR A 417 9.70 2.95 -5.84
CA THR A 417 10.60 3.24 -4.71
C THR A 417 9.84 3.58 -3.43
N GLY A 418 8.58 4.01 -3.57
CA GLY A 418 7.75 4.32 -2.43
C GLY A 418 6.30 4.64 -2.79
N HIS A 419 5.45 4.53 -1.81
CA HIS A 419 4.02 4.80 -1.86
C HIS A 419 3.58 5.59 -0.63
N GLY A 420 2.40 6.21 -0.70
CA GLY A 420 1.78 6.80 0.48
C GLY A 420 1.35 5.73 1.47
N VAL A 421 1.27 6.10 2.75
CA VAL A 421 0.79 5.23 3.83
C VAL A 421 -0.29 5.95 4.63
N GLY A 422 -1.41 5.26 4.88
CA GLY A 422 -2.54 5.77 5.65
C GLY A 422 -2.26 5.77 7.16
N CYS A 423 -3.11 6.44 7.92
CA CYS A 423 -3.08 6.42 9.38
C CYS A 423 -4.20 5.50 9.89
N PHE A 424 -3.86 4.31 10.33
CA PHE A 424 -4.80 3.21 10.60
C PHE A 424 -5.75 3.00 9.40
N LEU A 425 -5.16 2.94 8.18
CA LEU A 425 -5.84 2.77 6.91
C LEU A 425 -4.97 1.95 5.94
N SER A 426 -5.10 2.19 4.64
CA SER A 426 -4.34 1.45 3.63
C SER A 426 -2.83 1.66 3.78
N VAL A 427 -2.08 0.56 3.85
CA VAL A 427 -0.62 0.62 3.77
C VAL A 427 -0.17 1.21 2.42
N HIS A 428 -0.90 0.92 1.34
CA HIS A 428 -0.70 1.53 0.02
C HIS A 428 -1.72 2.64 -0.22
N GLU A 429 -1.46 3.83 0.31
CA GLU A 429 -2.31 5.02 0.12
C GLU A 429 -1.84 5.84 -1.09
N GLY A 430 -2.76 6.58 -1.72
CA GLY A 430 -2.48 7.63 -2.70
C GLY A 430 -2.88 9.02 -2.16
N PRO A 431 -2.64 10.09 -2.94
CA PRO A 431 -2.21 10.12 -4.36
C PRO A 431 -0.69 10.11 -4.58
N GLN A 432 0.11 10.33 -3.51
CA GLN A 432 1.57 10.45 -3.62
C GLN A 432 2.24 9.09 -3.84
N ARG A 433 3.27 9.08 -4.70
CA ARG A 433 4.13 7.91 -4.95
C ARG A 433 5.52 8.36 -5.34
N ILE A 434 6.53 7.55 -5.02
CA ILE A 434 7.91 7.70 -5.51
C ILE A 434 8.15 6.55 -6.48
N THR A 435 8.20 6.83 -7.79
CA THR A 435 8.23 5.80 -8.84
C THR A 435 8.73 6.38 -10.17
N LYS A 436 9.23 5.52 -11.07
CA LYS A 436 9.71 5.90 -12.43
C LYS A 436 8.68 6.69 -13.23
N SER A 437 7.41 6.34 -13.09
CA SER A 437 6.29 6.96 -13.82
C SER A 437 5.02 6.87 -12.98
N GLY A 438 4.08 7.77 -13.21
CA GLY A 438 2.81 7.75 -12.47
C GLY A 438 2.28 9.16 -12.17
N PRO A 439 1.47 9.30 -11.11
CA PRO A 439 0.89 10.58 -10.73
C PRO A 439 1.97 11.64 -10.46
N GLN A 440 1.74 12.84 -10.96
CA GLN A 440 2.61 14.00 -10.74
C GLN A 440 2.19 14.79 -9.47
N GLN A 441 1.57 14.12 -8.51
CA GLN A 441 1.20 14.77 -7.25
C GLN A 441 2.46 15.29 -6.55
N ALA A 442 2.48 16.59 -6.31
CA ALA A 442 3.54 17.20 -5.50
C ALA A 442 3.50 16.65 -4.07
N LEU A 443 4.67 16.38 -3.51
CA LEU A 443 4.81 16.03 -2.11
C LEU A 443 4.52 17.25 -1.24
N LEU A 444 3.70 17.06 -0.21
CA LEU A 444 3.27 18.12 0.70
C LEU A 444 3.61 17.74 2.15
N PRO A 445 3.88 18.74 3.02
CA PRO A 445 4.10 18.48 4.45
C PRO A 445 2.96 17.67 5.08
N GLY A 446 3.32 16.69 5.91
CA GLY A 446 2.38 15.77 6.53
C GLY A 446 2.05 14.52 5.70
N MET A 447 2.47 14.43 4.44
CA MET A 447 2.41 13.18 3.70
C MET A 447 3.41 12.17 4.25
N VAL A 448 3.00 10.92 4.41
CA VAL A 448 3.87 9.80 4.75
C VAL A 448 4.10 8.96 3.51
N VAL A 449 5.36 8.57 3.26
CA VAL A 449 5.76 7.75 2.11
C VAL A 449 6.75 6.67 2.55
N SER A 450 6.72 5.51 1.89
CA SER A 450 7.78 4.52 2.00
C SER A 450 9.02 4.96 1.20
N ASN A 451 10.18 4.44 1.61
CA ASN A 451 11.46 4.53 0.91
C ASN A 451 12.05 3.13 0.91
N GLU A 452 11.79 2.36 -0.15
CA GLU A 452 11.95 0.91 -0.21
C GLU A 452 12.73 0.42 -1.47
N PRO A 453 13.87 1.02 -1.84
CA PRO A 453 14.67 0.48 -2.94
C PRO A 453 15.06 -0.97 -2.70
N GLY A 454 15.20 -1.74 -3.78
CA GLY A 454 15.54 -3.15 -3.70
C GLY A 454 16.41 -3.65 -4.86
N TYR A 455 16.89 -4.88 -4.74
CA TYR A 455 17.58 -5.64 -5.78
C TYR A 455 17.16 -7.10 -5.71
N TYR A 456 16.91 -7.73 -6.84
CA TYR A 456 16.35 -9.09 -6.91
C TYR A 456 17.06 -9.90 -7.97
N GLN A 457 17.72 -10.99 -7.55
CA GLN A 457 18.42 -11.91 -8.43
C GLN A 457 17.71 -13.26 -8.42
N GLU A 458 16.95 -13.52 -9.49
CA GLU A 458 16.16 -14.74 -9.64
C GLU A 458 17.00 -16.00 -9.35
N GLY A 459 16.47 -16.88 -8.48
CA GLY A 459 17.12 -18.12 -8.09
C GLY A 459 18.31 -17.96 -7.12
N SER A 460 18.58 -16.75 -6.61
CA SER A 460 19.70 -16.48 -5.72
C SER A 460 19.26 -15.74 -4.43
N PHE A 461 19.03 -14.43 -4.48
CA PHE A 461 18.62 -13.63 -3.33
C PHE A 461 17.91 -12.34 -3.73
N GLY A 462 17.17 -11.76 -2.80
CA GLY A 462 16.60 -10.42 -2.89
C GLY A 462 17.00 -9.55 -1.70
N ILE A 463 17.05 -8.26 -1.94
CA ILE A 463 17.38 -7.23 -0.96
C ILE A 463 16.33 -6.13 -1.06
N ARG A 464 15.80 -5.68 0.09
CA ARG A 464 15.03 -4.45 0.23
C ARG A 464 15.43 -3.75 1.51
N CYS A 465 15.66 -2.45 1.43
CA CYS A 465 15.93 -1.59 2.58
C CYS A 465 14.78 -0.59 2.67
N GLU A 466 13.98 -0.65 3.73
CA GLU A 466 12.79 0.18 3.84
C GLU A 466 12.64 0.87 5.17
N ASN A 467 12.27 2.15 5.10
CA ASN A 467 11.70 2.94 6.19
C ASN A 467 10.55 3.78 5.66
N LEU A 468 9.61 4.12 6.52
CA LEU A 468 8.65 5.18 6.25
C LEU A 468 9.24 6.54 6.63
N MET A 469 8.85 7.55 5.84
CA MET A 469 9.30 8.92 6.00
C MET A 469 8.11 9.88 5.92
N ALA A 470 8.10 10.91 6.76
CA ALA A 470 7.14 12.01 6.69
C ALA A 470 7.76 13.20 5.93
N VAL A 471 7.01 13.77 5.01
CA VAL A 471 7.42 15.03 4.35
C VAL A 471 7.30 16.17 5.35
N CYS A 472 8.37 16.94 5.51
CA CYS A 472 8.43 18.07 6.43
C CYS A 472 9.04 19.31 5.77
N GLU A 473 8.76 20.48 6.34
CA GLU A 473 9.47 21.71 5.96
C GLU A 473 10.86 21.71 6.58
N VAL A 474 11.84 22.14 5.80
CA VAL A 474 13.23 22.34 6.23
C VAL A 474 13.65 23.78 5.94
N ASP A 475 14.89 24.13 6.23
CA ASP A 475 15.40 25.48 6.06
C ASP A 475 15.18 26.06 4.66
N ASN A 476 15.12 27.38 4.58
CA ASN A 476 14.97 28.16 3.32
C ASN A 476 13.69 27.86 2.53
N GLY A 477 12.62 27.38 3.17
CA GLY A 477 11.33 27.11 2.55
C GLY A 477 11.31 25.87 1.64
N MET A 478 12.34 25.04 1.76
CA MET A 478 12.43 23.74 1.08
C MET A 478 11.65 22.68 1.86
N LEU A 479 11.51 21.50 1.24
CA LEU A 479 10.96 20.29 1.86
C LEU A 479 12.06 19.25 1.99
N GLY A 480 11.87 18.34 2.92
CA GLY A 480 12.73 17.18 3.16
C GLY A 480 11.92 16.06 3.79
N PHE A 481 12.63 15.06 4.31
CA PHE A 481 12.02 13.90 4.93
C PHE A 481 12.48 13.72 6.38
N GLU A 482 11.54 13.39 7.25
CA GLU A 482 11.76 12.86 8.60
C GLU A 482 11.57 11.35 8.57
N THR A 483 12.60 10.57 8.85
CA THR A 483 12.46 9.11 9.01
C THR A 483 11.70 8.81 10.30
N ILE A 484 10.63 8.00 10.21
CA ILE A 484 9.78 7.64 11.36
C ILE A 484 9.85 6.15 11.72
N THR A 485 10.50 5.31 10.92
CA THR A 485 10.74 3.88 11.19
C THR A 485 12.07 3.69 11.92
N PHE A 486 12.07 2.87 12.98
CA PHE A 486 13.23 2.63 13.83
C PHE A 486 13.46 1.12 14.03
N ALA A 487 14.39 0.54 13.28
CA ALA A 487 14.98 -0.78 13.48
C ALA A 487 16.37 -0.80 12.82
N PRO A 488 17.36 -1.57 13.32
CA PRO A 488 18.70 -1.52 12.76
C PRO A 488 18.76 -2.11 11.34
N PHE A 489 19.63 -1.54 10.50
CA PHE A 489 20.13 -2.20 9.31
C PHE A 489 21.28 -3.13 9.70
N ASP A 490 21.47 -4.22 8.94
CA ASP A 490 22.54 -5.19 9.23
C ASP A 490 23.91 -4.68 8.77
N ASN A 491 24.76 -4.30 9.73
CA ASN A 491 26.13 -3.84 9.46
C ASN A 491 27.01 -4.91 8.79
N ALA A 492 26.71 -6.21 8.96
CA ALA A 492 27.45 -7.28 8.30
C ALA A 492 27.33 -7.26 6.78
N LEU A 493 26.24 -6.66 6.27
CA LEU A 493 25.97 -6.50 4.83
C LEU A 493 26.55 -5.22 4.23
N VAL A 494 27.21 -4.37 5.03
CA VAL A 494 27.75 -3.09 4.55
C VAL A 494 29.19 -3.25 4.07
N ASP A 495 29.45 -2.91 2.80
CA ASP A 495 30.81 -2.74 2.28
C ASP A 495 31.24 -1.28 2.42
N LEU A 496 32.04 -1.00 3.44
CA LEU A 496 32.53 0.35 3.74
C LEU A 496 33.36 0.97 2.61
N ASN A 497 33.99 0.16 1.74
CA ASN A 497 34.75 0.68 0.60
C ASN A 497 33.87 1.33 -0.46
N LEU A 498 32.58 1.03 -0.46
CA LEU A 498 31.60 1.60 -1.39
C LEU A 498 30.90 2.84 -0.82
N MET A 499 31.03 3.11 0.48
CA MET A 499 30.35 4.20 1.15
C MET A 499 31.23 5.45 1.27
N THR A 500 30.62 6.61 1.10
CA THR A 500 31.22 7.89 1.43
C THR A 500 31.16 8.16 2.94
N ALA A 501 32.00 9.05 3.44
CA ALA A 501 31.97 9.46 4.84
C ALA A 501 30.60 10.06 5.26
N SER A 502 29.88 10.72 4.34
CA SER A 502 28.54 11.25 4.61
C SER A 502 27.50 10.14 4.79
N GLU A 503 27.57 9.08 3.97
CA GLU A 503 26.66 7.93 4.07
C GLU A 503 26.91 7.12 5.33
N ILE A 504 28.19 6.91 5.69
CA ILE A 504 28.58 6.28 6.97
C ILE A 504 28.05 7.10 8.16
N ASN A 505 28.24 8.42 8.12
CA ASN A 505 27.75 9.31 9.18
C ASN A 505 26.20 9.25 9.29
N TRP A 506 25.48 9.21 8.16
CA TRP A 506 24.03 9.05 8.16
C TRP A 506 23.61 7.73 8.84
N LEU A 507 24.26 6.61 8.47
CA LEU A 507 23.92 5.29 9.03
C LEU A 507 24.20 5.26 10.54
N ASN A 508 25.34 5.80 10.99
CA ASN A 508 25.67 5.91 12.41
C ASN A 508 24.68 6.79 13.19
N GLN A 509 24.24 7.91 12.62
CA GLN A 509 23.20 8.77 13.21
C GLN A 509 21.86 8.06 13.28
N TYR A 510 21.46 7.36 12.20
CA TYR A 510 20.24 6.57 12.17
C TYR A 510 20.27 5.47 13.26
N HIS A 511 21.34 4.70 13.37
CA HIS A 511 21.50 3.69 14.40
C HIS A 511 21.49 4.29 15.83
N SER A 512 22.07 5.46 16.02
CA SER A 512 21.97 6.18 17.30
C SER A 512 20.54 6.57 17.65
N ALA A 513 19.77 7.03 16.65
CA ALA A 513 18.35 7.35 16.83
C ALA A 513 17.51 6.08 17.12
N VAL A 514 17.83 4.94 16.47
CA VAL A 514 17.20 3.65 16.77
C VAL A 514 17.44 3.26 18.24
N GLN A 515 18.68 3.34 18.74
CA GLN A 515 19.00 3.08 20.15
C GLN A 515 18.20 4.00 21.08
N GLU A 516 18.25 5.32 20.84
CA GLU A 516 17.55 6.32 21.68
C GLU A 516 16.05 6.03 21.79
N LYS A 517 15.40 5.75 20.65
CA LYS A 517 13.94 5.56 20.60
C LYS A 517 13.50 4.23 21.20
N LEU A 518 14.30 3.17 21.03
CA LEU A 518 13.89 1.82 21.42
C LEU A 518 14.35 1.41 22.82
N THR A 519 15.40 2.04 23.38
CA THR A 519 15.92 1.73 24.74
C THR A 519 14.82 1.65 25.81
N PRO A 520 13.82 2.55 25.86
CA PRO A 520 12.77 2.47 26.90
C PRO A 520 11.82 1.28 26.76
N LEU A 521 11.83 0.58 25.61
CA LEU A 521 10.88 -0.47 25.24
C LEU A 521 11.48 -1.87 25.22
N LEU A 522 12.79 -2.00 25.35
CA LEU A 522 13.54 -3.25 25.28
C LEU A 522 14.00 -3.70 26.67
N ASP A 523 14.05 -5.01 26.89
CA ASP A 523 14.71 -5.56 28.06
C ASP A 523 16.24 -5.52 27.94
N SER A 524 16.95 -6.01 28.97
CA SER A 524 18.42 -5.93 29.02
C SER A 524 19.10 -6.71 27.91
N ASP A 525 18.56 -7.85 27.50
CA ASP A 525 19.18 -8.75 26.53
C ASP A 525 19.00 -8.19 25.11
N ASP A 526 17.78 -7.77 24.79
CA ASP A 526 17.43 -7.09 23.55
C ASP A 526 18.22 -5.78 23.38
N LEU A 527 18.38 -5.01 24.47
CA LEU A 527 19.15 -3.77 24.46
C LEU A 527 20.63 -4.02 24.22
N ASN A 528 21.23 -5.01 24.90
CA ASN A 528 22.62 -5.39 24.69
C ASN A 528 22.88 -5.82 23.24
N TRP A 529 21.96 -6.63 22.68
CA TRP A 529 22.05 -7.02 21.28
C TRP A 529 21.95 -5.81 20.35
N LEU A 530 20.96 -4.91 20.57
CA LEU A 530 20.79 -3.71 19.77
C LEU A 530 22.02 -2.82 19.78
N GLN A 531 22.65 -2.61 20.95
CA GLN A 531 23.88 -1.82 21.07
C GLN A 531 25.02 -2.41 20.23
N ASN A 532 25.14 -3.74 20.18
CA ASN A 532 26.13 -4.41 19.34
C ASN A 532 25.78 -4.29 17.85
N ALA A 533 24.53 -4.53 17.48
CA ALA A 533 24.05 -4.45 16.09
C ALA A 533 24.14 -3.03 15.50
N THR A 534 24.15 -2.01 16.35
CA THR A 534 24.21 -0.60 15.97
C THR A 534 25.55 0.07 16.35
N THR A 535 26.59 -0.74 16.56
CA THR A 535 27.95 -0.21 16.75
C THR A 535 28.35 0.66 15.56
N GLN A 536 28.96 1.82 15.85
CA GLN A 536 29.42 2.72 14.79
C GLN A 536 30.48 2.03 13.89
N ILE A 537 30.33 2.26 12.61
CA ILE A 537 31.22 1.72 11.57
C ILE A 537 32.03 2.82 10.90
#